data_70fe84d707cbe070b3d695041d8f5020
#
_entry.id   70fe84d707cbe070b3d695041d8f5020
#
_cell.length_a   1.000
_cell.length_b   1.000
_cell.length_c   1.000
_cell.angle_alpha   90.00
_cell.angle_beta   90.00
_cell.angle_gamma   90.00
#
_symmetry.space_group_name_H-M   'P 1'
#
loop_
_entity.id
_entity.type
_entity.pdbx_description
1 polymer ?
#
loop_
_entity_poly.entity_id
_entity_poly.type
_entity_poly.pdbx_seq_one_letter_code
_entity_poly.pdbx_strand_id
1 'polypeptide(L)'
;MFSKSLLGFLAILFSSFPTASHKEAMVKSAFLNSSKVISSWKGGHCSSSFSFTGKAGKKEELFSVYGADESYKGFFTMKEDNTMDVLYEGKNKVTKFSDISYLFSSGEDSFDDVSSTQQERVKKNQRIKYASSPFGSFLCTPNLIVNETYSQSSSRYLTQCPEYYNTDVTFGCAPTVGAMLVSFYDRYSSYSSLYNGTLPLDHKDGNTAISGLIKTLAGYMKTNPDRGTYDSLAAAGLDSYFADHGCPEAKVTSSDSFSDYQDFILASENPVYVHIDGHAILGIGFAAIRGYNNSINNYMITHYDWTTRPGNYYVPASEMDFFFYITK
;
A
#
# COMPACT_ATOMS: atom_id res chain seq x y z
N MET A 1 -65.84 32.39 14.73
CA MET A 1 -64.75 32.73 13.79
C MET A 1 -63.48 32.15 14.36
N PHE A 2 -62.93 31.10 13.75
CA PHE A 2 -61.84 30.26 14.29
C PHE A 2 -60.53 30.84 13.85
N SER A 3 -59.66 31.14 14.83
CA SER A 3 -58.22 31.38 14.61
C SER A 3 -57.47 30.06 14.65
N LYS A 4 -56.86 29.67 13.56
CA LYS A 4 -55.94 28.51 13.50
C LYS A 4 -54.54 29.02 13.83
N SER A 5 -54.01 28.63 14.98
CA SER A 5 -52.62 28.79 15.33
C SER A 5 -51.80 27.69 14.62
N LEU A 6 -50.87 28.12 13.80
CA LEU A 6 -49.91 27.29 13.09
C LEU A 6 -48.75 26.94 14.05
N LEU A 7 -48.76 25.73 14.61
CA LEU A 7 -47.59 25.21 15.33
C LEU A 7 -46.55 24.78 14.30
N GLY A 8 -45.53 25.59 14.13
CA GLY A 8 -44.34 25.22 13.38
C GLY A 8 -43.53 24.18 14.16
N PHE A 9 -43.44 22.95 13.65
CA PHE A 9 -42.49 21.95 14.10
C PHE A 9 -41.08 22.36 13.63
N LEU A 10 -40.31 22.96 14.53
CA LEU A 10 -38.88 23.16 14.35
C LEU A 10 -38.22 21.81 14.63
N ALA A 11 -37.99 21.02 13.60
CA ALA A 11 -37.14 19.83 13.68
C ALA A 11 -35.70 20.30 13.88
N ILE A 12 -35.27 20.37 15.13
CA ILE A 12 -33.85 20.54 15.46
C ILE A 12 -33.15 19.22 15.09
N LEU A 13 -32.49 19.21 13.93
CA LEU A 13 -31.52 18.19 13.59
C LEU A 13 -30.32 18.35 14.54
N PHE A 14 -30.38 17.67 15.68
CA PHE A 14 -29.19 17.42 16.47
C PHE A 14 -28.31 16.52 15.65
N SER A 15 -27.34 17.06 14.93
CA SER A 15 -26.15 16.33 14.56
C SER A 15 -25.45 15.99 15.88
N SER A 16 -25.69 14.78 16.38
CA SER A 16 -25.05 14.28 17.59
C SER A 16 -23.56 14.10 17.28
N PHE A 17 -22.75 15.08 17.67
CA PHE A 17 -21.32 14.86 17.79
C PHE A 17 -21.14 13.66 18.73
N PRO A 18 -20.32 12.66 18.33
CA PRO A 18 -20.08 11.51 19.18
C PRO A 18 -19.54 11.99 20.52
N THR A 19 -20.15 11.50 21.61
CA THR A 19 -19.66 11.77 22.97
C THR A 19 -18.25 11.19 23.13
N ALA A 20 -17.44 11.71 24.04
CA ALA A 20 -16.09 11.21 24.29
C ALA A 20 -16.07 9.69 24.52
N SER A 21 -17.08 9.14 25.20
CA SER A 21 -17.24 7.71 25.43
C SER A 21 -17.50 6.91 24.13
N HIS A 22 -18.20 7.50 23.16
CA HIS A 22 -18.47 6.87 21.87
C HIS A 22 -17.19 6.82 21.03
N LYS A 23 -16.42 7.90 20.96
CA LYS A 23 -15.13 7.95 20.26
C LYS A 23 -14.15 6.91 20.85
N GLU A 24 -14.07 6.81 22.15
CA GLU A 24 -13.22 5.82 22.83
C GLU A 24 -13.60 4.38 22.44
N ALA A 25 -14.90 4.07 22.41
CA ALA A 25 -15.39 2.77 21.99
C ALA A 25 -15.00 2.45 20.53
N MET A 26 -15.04 3.45 19.63
CA MET A 26 -14.67 3.29 18.23
C MET A 26 -13.16 3.04 18.09
N VAL A 27 -12.32 3.82 18.77
CA VAL A 27 -10.86 3.62 18.78
C VAL A 27 -10.51 2.23 19.31
N LYS A 28 -11.12 1.82 20.41
CA LYS A 28 -10.93 0.48 20.97
C LYS A 28 -11.34 -0.62 20.00
N SER A 29 -12.47 -0.47 19.33
CA SER A 29 -12.94 -1.43 18.30
C SER A 29 -11.97 -1.49 17.12
N ALA A 30 -11.52 -0.34 16.61
CA ALA A 30 -10.54 -0.24 15.54
C ALA A 30 -9.24 -0.99 15.89
N PHE A 31 -8.68 -0.73 17.06
CA PHE A 31 -7.50 -1.41 17.56
C PHE A 31 -7.71 -2.92 17.71
N LEU A 32 -8.79 -3.36 18.36
CA LEU A 32 -9.06 -4.78 18.59
C LEU A 32 -9.26 -5.56 17.30
N ASN A 33 -9.90 -4.96 16.29
CA ASN A 33 -10.10 -5.62 15.00
C ASN A 33 -8.82 -5.64 14.18
N SER A 34 -8.00 -4.59 14.23
CA SER A 34 -6.68 -4.57 13.60
C SER A 34 -5.73 -5.59 14.24
N SER A 35 -5.75 -5.73 15.56
CA SER A 35 -4.90 -6.71 16.28
C SER A 35 -5.23 -8.18 15.98
N LYS A 36 -6.36 -8.45 15.30
CA LYS A 36 -6.68 -9.79 14.78
C LYS A 36 -5.86 -10.14 13.53
N VAL A 37 -5.48 -9.14 12.74
CA VAL A 37 -4.70 -9.30 11.50
C VAL A 37 -3.25 -8.92 11.67
N ILE A 38 -2.93 -7.97 12.55
CA ILE A 38 -1.57 -7.53 12.86
C ILE A 38 -1.13 -8.22 14.14
N SER A 39 -0.41 -9.33 14.00
CA SER A 39 -0.09 -10.21 15.13
C SER A 39 0.78 -9.54 16.19
N SER A 40 1.64 -8.60 15.80
CA SER A 40 2.48 -7.83 16.72
C SER A 40 1.69 -6.91 17.65
N TRP A 41 0.42 -6.63 17.35
CA TRP A 41 -0.48 -5.79 18.16
C TRP A 41 -1.28 -6.59 19.20
N LYS A 42 -1.26 -7.91 19.09
CA LYS A 42 -2.06 -8.79 19.95
C LYS A 42 -1.68 -8.64 21.42
N GLY A 43 -2.67 -8.42 22.26
CA GLY A 43 -2.49 -8.24 23.71
C GLY A 43 -1.92 -6.89 24.13
N GLY A 44 -1.68 -5.99 23.18
CA GLY A 44 -1.18 -4.64 23.41
C GLY A 44 -2.30 -3.62 23.65
N HIS A 45 -1.94 -2.37 23.52
CA HIS A 45 -2.85 -1.23 23.65
C HIS A 45 -2.49 -0.11 22.68
N CYS A 46 -3.38 0.87 22.54
CA CYS A 46 -3.12 2.07 21.77
C CYS A 46 -3.34 3.33 22.60
N SER A 47 -2.66 4.41 22.24
CA SER A 47 -2.84 5.73 22.83
C SER A 47 -2.86 6.81 21.76
N SER A 48 -3.68 7.85 21.94
CA SER A 48 -3.65 9.05 21.10
C SER A 48 -2.27 9.71 21.19
N SER A 49 -1.73 10.10 20.03
CA SER A 49 -0.42 10.75 19.94
C SER A 49 -0.54 12.20 19.52
N PHE A 50 -1.16 12.48 18.39
CA PHE A 50 -1.42 13.83 17.89
C PHE A 50 -2.49 13.84 16.83
N SER A 51 -3.07 15.04 16.59
CA SER A 51 -3.98 15.28 15.49
C SER A 51 -3.28 16.10 14.39
N PHE A 52 -3.67 15.90 13.15
CA PHE A 52 -3.12 16.58 11.99
C PHE A 52 -4.20 16.82 10.93
N THR A 53 -3.85 17.54 9.88
CA THR A 53 -4.71 17.69 8.71
C THR A 53 -4.21 16.74 7.63
N GLY A 54 -5.04 15.77 7.28
CA GLY A 54 -4.76 14.79 6.24
C GLY A 54 -5.17 15.26 4.84
N LYS A 55 -5.33 14.31 3.92
CA LYS A 55 -5.77 14.58 2.54
C LYS A 55 -7.09 15.36 2.51
N ALA A 56 -7.24 16.23 1.52
CA ALA A 56 -8.44 17.07 1.35
C ALA A 56 -8.79 18.00 2.54
N GLY A 57 -7.82 18.35 3.38
CA GLY A 57 -8.01 19.25 4.51
C GLY A 57 -8.84 18.69 5.69
N LYS A 58 -9.07 17.37 5.70
CA LYS A 58 -9.80 16.70 6.78
C LYS A 58 -8.92 16.49 8.00
N LYS A 59 -9.50 16.63 9.20
CA LYS A 59 -8.79 16.32 10.45
C LYS A 59 -8.69 14.83 10.64
N GLU A 60 -7.50 14.42 11.05
CA GLU A 60 -7.17 13.04 11.40
C GLU A 60 -6.44 12.99 12.73
N GLU A 61 -6.47 11.84 13.37
CA GLU A 61 -5.78 11.58 14.63
C GLU A 61 -4.96 10.30 14.51
N LEU A 62 -3.71 10.37 14.96
CA LEU A 62 -2.80 9.23 15.01
C LEU A 62 -2.82 8.60 16.39
N PHE A 63 -2.96 7.29 16.41
CA PHE A 63 -2.89 6.44 17.59
C PHE A 63 -1.66 5.56 17.51
N SER A 64 -0.73 5.74 18.45
CA SER A 64 0.42 4.85 18.60
C SER A 64 0.01 3.54 19.24
N VAL A 65 0.57 2.45 18.74
CA VAL A 65 0.31 1.10 19.23
C VAL A 65 1.53 0.54 19.94
N TYR A 66 1.30 -0.06 21.10
CA TYR A 66 2.31 -0.71 21.92
C TYR A 66 1.91 -2.17 22.14
N GLY A 67 2.88 -3.06 22.11
CA GLY A 67 2.67 -4.47 22.42
C GLY A 67 2.47 -4.71 23.92
N ALA A 68 2.19 -5.95 24.28
CA ALA A 68 2.09 -6.37 25.68
C ALA A 68 3.40 -6.17 26.47
N ASP A 69 4.52 -6.03 25.78
CA ASP A 69 5.86 -5.73 26.29
C ASP A 69 6.17 -4.23 26.39
N GLU A 70 5.16 -3.37 26.22
CA GLU A 70 5.26 -1.92 26.19
C GLU A 70 6.16 -1.35 25.06
N SER A 71 6.66 -2.19 24.16
CA SER A 71 7.43 -1.73 23.02
C SER A 71 6.50 -1.19 21.93
N TYR A 72 6.95 -0.15 21.22
CA TYR A 72 6.23 0.40 20.10
C TYR A 72 6.12 -0.65 18.95
N LYS A 73 4.92 -0.82 18.41
CA LYS A 73 4.61 -1.80 17.36
C LYS A 73 4.06 -1.17 16.08
N GLY A 74 3.72 0.13 16.11
CA GLY A 74 3.16 0.79 14.95
C GLY A 74 2.16 1.90 15.30
N PHE A 75 1.34 2.25 14.32
CA PHE A 75 0.26 3.22 14.51
C PHE A 75 -0.92 2.91 13.59
N PHE A 76 -2.04 3.53 13.86
CA PHE A 76 -3.12 3.70 12.89
C PHE A 76 -3.65 5.13 12.95
N THR A 77 -4.25 5.58 11.85
CA THR A 77 -4.92 6.89 11.80
C THR A 77 -6.42 6.71 11.69
N MET A 78 -7.15 7.68 12.23
CA MET A 78 -8.60 7.76 12.13
C MET A 78 -9.01 9.12 11.60
N LYS A 79 -9.89 9.12 10.61
CA LYS A 79 -10.54 10.31 10.07
C LYS A 79 -11.57 10.88 11.04
N GLU A 80 -12.02 12.11 10.79
CA GLU A 80 -13.04 12.79 11.60
C GLU A 80 -14.37 12.03 11.64
N ASP A 81 -14.71 11.28 10.61
CA ASP A 81 -15.88 10.40 10.55
C ASP A 81 -15.69 9.07 11.29
N ASN A 82 -14.57 8.92 11.99
CA ASN A 82 -14.16 7.74 12.75
C ASN A 82 -13.89 6.47 11.90
N THR A 83 -13.65 6.62 10.62
CA THR A 83 -13.10 5.54 9.80
C THR A 83 -11.59 5.47 9.97
N MET A 84 -11.05 4.23 9.98
CA MET A 84 -9.60 4.04 9.91
C MET A 84 -9.11 4.37 8.51
N ASP A 85 -7.95 5.02 8.45
CA ASP A 85 -7.27 5.30 7.20
C ASP A 85 -6.03 4.41 7.04
N VAL A 86 -4.85 4.89 7.35
CA VAL A 86 -3.61 4.15 7.20
C VAL A 86 -3.23 3.45 8.50
N LEU A 87 -2.76 2.20 8.40
CA LEU A 87 -2.14 1.48 9.51
C LEU A 87 -0.68 1.19 9.15
N TYR A 88 0.16 1.17 10.15
CA TYR A 88 1.58 0.84 10.03
C TYR A 88 1.99 -0.17 11.09
N GLU A 89 2.58 -1.27 10.66
CA GLU A 89 3.22 -2.25 11.52
C GLU A 89 4.74 -2.13 11.41
N GLY A 90 5.38 -1.65 12.46
CA GLY A 90 6.82 -1.46 12.50
C GLY A 90 7.32 -0.89 13.82
N LYS A 91 8.64 -0.83 13.97
CA LYS A 91 9.29 -0.46 15.23
C LYS A 91 9.67 1.02 15.35
N ASN A 92 9.63 1.75 14.24
CA ASN A 92 10.07 3.13 14.19
C ASN A 92 8.96 4.08 14.64
N LYS A 93 9.08 4.57 15.87
CA LYS A 93 8.05 5.42 16.49
C LYS A 93 7.87 6.74 15.73
N VAL A 94 6.61 7.07 15.47
CA VAL A 94 6.17 8.35 14.93
C VAL A 94 5.91 9.32 16.07
N THR A 95 6.49 10.52 16.01
CA THR A 95 6.37 11.52 17.07
C THR A 95 5.77 12.84 16.62
N LYS A 96 5.75 13.10 15.31
CA LYS A 96 5.23 14.33 14.70
C LYS A 96 4.74 14.07 13.27
N PHE A 97 3.88 14.94 12.74
CA PHE A 97 3.30 14.81 11.42
C PHE A 97 4.36 14.69 10.29
N SER A 98 5.45 15.47 10.36
CA SER A 98 6.51 15.37 9.33
C SER A 98 7.15 13.97 9.23
N ASP A 99 6.95 13.12 10.23
CA ASP A 99 7.42 11.73 10.20
C ASP A 99 6.59 10.84 9.27
N ILE A 100 5.37 11.27 8.92
CA ILE A 100 4.39 10.51 8.13
C ILE A 100 3.73 11.35 7.03
N SER A 101 4.17 12.60 6.81
CA SER A 101 3.56 13.51 5.84
C SER A 101 3.51 12.93 4.42
N TYR A 102 4.47 12.08 4.06
CA TYR A 102 4.50 11.38 2.77
C TYR A 102 3.30 10.45 2.54
N LEU A 103 2.64 9.96 3.59
CA LEU A 103 1.43 9.12 3.46
C LEU A 103 0.18 9.95 3.10
N PHE A 104 0.23 11.27 3.30
CA PHE A 104 -0.89 12.18 3.18
C PHE A 104 -0.64 13.34 2.20
N SER A 105 0.55 13.43 1.63
CA SER A 105 0.81 14.32 0.53
C SER A 105 0.14 13.75 -0.72
N SER A 106 -0.80 14.47 -1.31
CA SER A 106 -1.07 14.33 -2.74
C SER A 106 0.25 14.63 -3.43
N GLY A 107 0.80 13.68 -4.20
CA GLY A 107 1.94 13.99 -5.03
C GLY A 107 1.55 15.21 -5.87
N GLU A 108 2.25 16.34 -5.69
CA GLU A 108 2.03 17.51 -6.56
C GLU A 108 2.42 17.21 -8.02
N ASP A 109 2.98 16.06 -8.25
CA ASP A 109 3.20 15.46 -9.56
C ASP A 109 1.96 14.67 -10.00
N SER A 110 0.82 15.38 -10.12
CA SER A 110 -0.32 14.88 -10.86
C SER A 110 0.07 14.74 -12.32
N PHE A 111 0.55 13.57 -12.68
CA PHE A 111 0.73 13.19 -14.08
C PHE A 111 -0.63 12.88 -14.72
N ASP A 112 -1.52 13.85 -14.72
CA ASP A 112 -2.83 13.82 -15.38
C ASP A 112 -2.75 13.74 -16.91
N ASP A 113 -1.55 13.51 -17.46
CA ASP A 113 -1.33 13.28 -18.88
C ASP A 113 -1.19 11.80 -19.26
N VAL A 114 -1.92 10.92 -18.59
CA VAL A 114 -2.22 9.63 -19.18
C VAL A 114 -3.22 9.89 -20.31
N SER A 115 -2.76 9.88 -21.56
CA SER A 115 -3.63 10.13 -22.70
C SER A 115 -4.88 9.23 -22.59
N SER A 116 -6.05 9.75 -22.94
CA SER A 116 -7.33 9.03 -22.95
C SER A 116 -7.24 7.66 -23.63
N THR A 117 -6.33 7.49 -24.58
CA THR A 117 -5.99 6.24 -25.27
C THR A 117 -5.35 5.19 -24.37
N GLN A 118 -4.61 5.59 -23.33
CA GLN A 118 -3.99 4.64 -22.38
C GLN A 118 -4.95 4.23 -21.28
N GLN A 119 -5.82 5.15 -20.82
CA GLN A 119 -6.92 4.82 -19.92
C GLN A 119 -7.90 3.82 -20.57
N GLU A 120 -8.14 3.91 -21.89
CA GLU A 120 -8.96 2.93 -22.61
C GLU A 120 -8.28 1.56 -22.73
N ARG A 121 -6.94 1.48 -22.79
CA ARG A 121 -6.21 0.20 -22.78
C ARG A 121 -6.27 -0.48 -21.43
N VAL A 122 -6.19 0.27 -20.34
CA VAL A 122 -6.36 -0.26 -18.97
C VAL A 122 -7.78 -0.82 -18.78
N LYS A 123 -8.81 -0.13 -19.28
CA LYS A 123 -10.23 -0.55 -19.18
C LYS A 123 -10.61 -1.74 -20.07
N LYS A 124 -9.81 -2.04 -21.10
CA LYS A 124 -10.11 -3.10 -22.08
C LYS A 124 -9.50 -4.46 -21.77
N ASN A 125 -8.66 -4.58 -20.77
CA ASN A 125 -8.04 -5.86 -20.41
C ASN A 125 -9.07 -6.76 -19.72
N GLN A 126 -9.52 -7.75 -20.47
CA GLN A 126 -10.43 -8.81 -20.08
C GLN A 126 -9.94 -9.53 -18.81
N ARG A 127 -10.90 -10.07 -18.05
CA ARG A 127 -10.67 -10.94 -16.89
C ARG A 127 -9.48 -11.86 -17.10
N ILE A 128 -8.46 -11.63 -16.32
CA ILE A 128 -7.23 -12.41 -16.37
C ILE A 128 -7.54 -13.79 -15.80
N LYS A 129 -7.39 -14.80 -16.62
CA LYS A 129 -7.39 -16.18 -16.13
C LYS A 129 -6.00 -16.46 -15.57
N TYR A 130 -5.87 -16.34 -14.27
CA TYR A 130 -4.65 -16.71 -13.57
C TYR A 130 -4.51 -18.24 -13.62
N ALA A 131 -3.64 -18.72 -14.47
CA ALA A 131 -3.19 -20.10 -14.45
C ALA A 131 -1.73 -20.06 -14.03
N SER A 132 -1.42 -20.61 -12.86
CA SER A 132 -0.06 -20.86 -12.32
C SER A 132 0.92 -19.66 -12.38
N SER A 133 1.88 -19.60 -11.46
CA SER A 133 2.92 -18.58 -11.45
C SER A 133 3.47 -18.31 -12.85
N PRO A 134 3.51 -17.05 -13.33
CA PRO A 134 4.00 -16.71 -14.66
C PRO A 134 5.45 -17.15 -14.90
N PHE A 135 6.23 -17.37 -13.85
CA PHE A 135 7.64 -17.76 -13.93
C PHE A 135 7.90 -19.26 -13.66
N GLY A 136 6.88 -20.11 -13.67
CA GLY A 136 7.04 -21.55 -13.42
C GLY A 136 7.19 -21.87 -11.92
N SER A 137 7.77 -23.03 -11.59
CA SER A 137 8.01 -23.39 -10.20
C SER A 137 9.14 -22.56 -9.60
N PHE A 138 8.86 -21.83 -8.53
CA PHE A 138 9.89 -21.12 -7.79
C PHE A 138 10.82 -22.11 -7.06
N LEU A 139 12.11 -21.84 -7.07
CA LEU A 139 13.07 -22.61 -6.26
C LEU A 139 12.87 -22.37 -4.76
N CYS A 140 12.28 -21.25 -4.39
CA CYS A 140 11.93 -20.89 -3.02
C CYS A 140 10.72 -19.96 -3.07
N THR A 141 9.54 -20.49 -2.84
CA THR A 141 8.31 -19.69 -2.77
C THR A 141 8.29 -18.91 -1.46
N PRO A 142 8.10 -17.59 -1.47
CA PRO A 142 7.85 -16.85 -0.25
C PRO A 142 6.54 -17.35 0.36
N ASN A 143 6.53 -17.59 1.66
CA ASN A 143 5.34 -18.05 2.34
C ASN A 143 4.28 -16.96 2.36
N LEU A 144 3.12 -17.26 1.80
CA LEU A 144 1.92 -16.45 2.00
C LEU A 144 1.42 -16.66 3.44
N ILE A 145 1.45 -15.62 4.25
CA ILE A 145 0.85 -15.66 5.57
C ILE A 145 -0.66 -15.49 5.44
N VAL A 146 -1.40 -16.46 5.96
CA VAL A 146 -2.84 -16.40 6.09
C VAL A 146 -3.18 -16.20 7.55
N ASN A 147 -3.73 -15.05 7.90
CA ASN A 147 -4.21 -14.75 9.24
C ASN A 147 -5.73 -14.64 9.20
N GLU A 148 -6.41 -15.77 9.31
CA GLU A 148 -7.87 -15.84 9.36
C GLU A 148 -8.32 -15.99 10.80
N THR A 149 -9.01 -14.98 11.32
CA THR A 149 -9.86 -15.15 12.49
C THR A 149 -11.30 -15.25 12.03
N TYR A 150 -11.98 -16.31 12.42
CA TYR A 150 -13.31 -16.75 11.99
C TYR A 150 -14.43 -15.70 12.09
N SER A 151 -14.17 -14.58 12.71
CA SER A 151 -15.26 -13.66 12.97
C SER A 151 -15.26 -12.41 12.15
N GLN A 152 -14.19 -12.03 11.35
CA GLN A 152 -14.48 -10.75 10.70
C GLN A 152 -13.30 -9.88 10.21
N SER A 153 -12.07 -10.24 10.51
CA SER A 153 -10.90 -9.56 9.95
C SER A 153 -9.89 -10.62 9.52
N SER A 154 -9.37 -10.48 8.33
CA SER A 154 -8.42 -11.43 7.73
C SER A 154 -7.32 -10.68 7.00
N SER A 155 -6.15 -11.30 6.88
CA SER A 155 -5.08 -10.80 6.02
C SER A 155 -4.35 -11.94 5.33
N ARG A 156 -3.81 -11.63 4.15
CA ARG A 156 -2.91 -12.52 3.39
C ARG A 156 -1.82 -11.68 2.81
N TYR A 157 -0.57 -12.00 3.10
CA TYR A 157 0.56 -11.26 2.57
C TYR A 157 1.79 -12.14 2.42
N LEU A 158 2.64 -11.75 1.48
CA LEU A 158 3.91 -12.38 1.19
C LEU A 158 4.94 -11.98 2.24
N THR A 159 5.68 -12.95 2.73
CA THR A 159 6.86 -12.71 3.55
C THR A 159 8.11 -12.65 2.66
N GLN A 160 9.17 -12.03 3.18
CA GLN A 160 10.47 -11.97 2.50
C GLN A 160 10.43 -11.22 1.16
N CYS A 161 9.49 -10.28 1.00
CA CYS A 161 9.54 -9.32 -0.08
C CYS A 161 10.62 -8.28 0.19
N PRO A 162 11.34 -7.82 -0.86
CA PRO A 162 12.29 -6.74 -0.71
C PRO A 162 11.63 -5.47 -0.21
N GLU A 163 12.34 -4.71 0.65
CA GLU A 163 11.91 -3.42 1.15
C GLU A 163 13.05 -2.42 0.93
N TYR A 164 12.91 -1.62 -0.12
CA TYR A 164 13.87 -0.59 -0.47
C TYR A 164 13.24 0.78 -0.33
N TYR A 165 14.07 1.78 -0.02
CA TYR A 165 13.63 3.15 0.00
C TYR A 165 14.56 4.04 -0.81
N ASN A 166 13.99 5.05 -1.38
CA ASN A 166 14.69 6.00 -2.21
C ASN A 166 15.44 7.00 -1.33
N THR A 167 16.75 6.85 -1.24
CA THR A 167 17.64 7.80 -0.57
C THR A 167 18.09 8.94 -1.49
N ASP A 168 17.87 8.78 -2.79
CA ASP A 168 18.15 9.77 -3.80
C ASP A 168 16.85 10.16 -4.52
N VAL A 169 16.29 11.30 -4.13
CA VAL A 169 15.03 11.84 -4.67
C VAL A 169 15.05 12.03 -6.21
N THR A 170 16.22 12.02 -6.84
CA THR A 170 16.33 12.15 -8.30
C THR A 170 15.82 10.93 -9.06
N PHE A 171 15.69 9.78 -8.42
CA PHE A 171 15.25 8.55 -9.10
C PHE A 171 13.76 8.24 -8.92
N GLY A 172 13.11 8.77 -7.89
CA GLY A 172 11.67 8.64 -7.67
C GLY A 172 11.21 7.27 -7.20
N CYS A 173 9.88 7.15 -6.98
CA CYS A 173 9.23 5.96 -6.44
C CYS A 173 9.18 4.79 -7.44
N ALA A 174 8.81 5.04 -8.68
CA ALA A 174 8.64 3.99 -9.67
C ALA A 174 9.89 3.13 -9.91
N PRO A 175 11.11 3.68 -10.10
CA PRO A 175 12.32 2.87 -10.19
C PRO A 175 12.65 2.10 -8.92
N THR A 176 12.31 2.65 -7.75
CA THR A 176 12.53 1.98 -6.46
C THR A 176 11.63 0.76 -6.32
N VAL A 177 10.33 0.90 -6.64
CA VAL A 177 9.40 -0.24 -6.67
C VAL A 177 9.82 -1.25 -7.74
N GLY A 178 10.25 -0.77 -8.91
CA GLY A 178 10.83 -1.62 -9.95
C GLY A 178 12.02 -2.44 -9.46
N ALA A 179 12.91 -1.83 -8.67
CA ALA A 179 14.06 -2.53 -8.08
C ALA A 179 13.63 -3.59 -7.05
N MET A 180 12.58 -3.33 -6.28
CA MET A 180 12.01 -4.34 -5.38
C MET A 180 11.42 -5.51 -6.15
N LEU A 181 10.70 -5.27 -7.25
CA LEU A 181 10.17 -6.32 -8.12
C LEU A 181 11.31 -7.15 -8.76
N VAL A 182 12.29 -6.48 -9.37
CA VAL A 182 13.44 -7.17 -9.97
C VAL A 182 14.16 -8.04 -8.93
N SER A 183 14.41 -7.50 -7.74
CA SER A 183 15.07 -8.26 -6.67
C SER A 183 14.25 -9.46 -6.19
N PHE A 184 12.91 -9.31 -6.14
CA PHE A 184 12.03 -10.43 -5.82
C PHE A 184 12.10 -11.53 -6.89
N TYR A 185 11.92 -11.18 -8.15
CA TYR A 185 11.95 -12.14 -9.25
C TYR A 185 13.32 -12.76 -9.45
N ASP A 186 14.40 -12.03 -9.29
CA ASP A 186 15.78 -12.56 -9.34
C ASP A 186 16.01 -13.61 -8.26
N ARG A 187 15.47 -13.39 -7.05
CA ARG A 187 15.64 -14.30 -5.91
C ARG A 187 14.79 -15.56 -6.00
N TYR A 188 13.53 -15.44 -6.45
CA TYR A 188 12.51 -16.48 -6.31
C TYR A 188 12.04 -17.07 -7.63
N SER A 189 12.45 -16.54 -8.78
CA SER A 189 12.11 -17.11 -10.08
C SER A 189 13.13 -18.16 -10.53
N SER A 190 12.72 -19.00 -11.48
CA SER A 190 13.60 -19.95 -12.15
C SER A 190 14.54 -19.32 -13.19
N TYR A 191 14.42 -18.01 -13.42
CA TYR A 191 15.27 -17.27 -14.34
C TYR A 191 16.55 -16.86 -13.65
N SER A 192 17.67 -17.32 -14.18
CA SER A 192 18.98 -16.95 -13.68
C SER A 192 19.33 -15.52 -14.07
N SER A 193 19.51 -14.69 -13.06
CA SER A 193 20.17 -13.37 -13.11
C SER A 193 19.45 -12.27 -13.88
N LEU A 194 18.27 -11.85 -13.37
CA LEU A 194 17.75 -10.51 -13.66
C LEU A 194 18.70 -9.44 -13.13
N TYR A 195 19.50 -9.78 -12.13
CA TYR A 195 20.55 -8.94 -11.58
C TYR A 195 21.84 -9.72 -11.43
N ASN A 196 22.95 -9.14 -11.91
CA ASN A 196 24.27 -9.77 -11.78
C ASN A 196 24.87 -9.46 -10.39
N GLY A 197 24.56 -10.29 -9.41
CA GLY A 197 25.05 -10.15 -8.05
C GLY A 197 24.05 -10.61 -7.01
N THR A 198 24.20 -10.18 -5.75
CA THR A 198 23.27 -10.48 -4.66
C THR A 198 22.67 -9.19 -4.14
N LEU A 199 21.35 -9.11 -4.19
CA LEU A 199 20.59 -8.02 -3.61
C LEU A 199 20.09 -8.41 -2.22
N PRO A 200 20.23 -7.56 -1.17
CA PRO A 200 19.64 -7.84 0.13
C PRO A 200 18.11 -7.69 0.07
N LEU A 201 17.42 -8.21 1.08
CA LEU A 201 15.97 -7.97 1.23
C LEU A 201 15.69 -6.57 1.77
N ASP A 202 16.55 -6.06 2.63
CA ASP A 202 16.39 -4.76 3.25
C ASP A 202 17.38 -3.75 2.66
N HIS A 203 16.89 -2.56 2.39
CA HIS A 203 17.78 -1.45 2.04
C HIS A 203 18.49 -0.94 3.29
N LYS A 204 19.82 -1.10 3.28
CA LYS A 204 20.68 -0.44 4.26
C LYS A 204 21.33 0.78 3.60
N ASP A 205 21.42 1.86 4.34
CA ASP A 205 22.08 3.08 3.86
C ASP A 205 23.47 2.76 3.28
N GLY A 206 23.76 3.35 2.11
CA GLY A 206 25.02 3.14 1.41
C GLY A 206 25.11 1.84 0.61
N ASN A 207 24.03 1.09 0.40
CA ASN A 207 24.06 -0.09 -0.47
C ASN A 207 24.11 0.33 -1.94
N THR A 208 25.33 0.30 -2.50
CA THR A 208 25.59 0.71 -3.88
C THR A 208 24.94 -0.20 -4.93
N ALA A 209 24.69 -1.48 -4.61
CA ALA A 209 24.05 -2.42 -5.52
C ALA A 209 22.58 -2.03 -5.73
N ILE A 210 21.84 -1.74 -4.64
CA ILE A 210 20.45 -1.30 -4.72
C ILE A 210 20.34 0.04 -5.43
N SER A 211 21.15 1.03 -5.03
CA SER A 211 21.17 2.36 -5.66
C SER A 211 21.54 2.28 -7.14
N GLY A 212 22.46 1.38 -7.49
CA GLY A 212 22.83 1.10 -8.88
C GLY A 212 21.67 0.53 -9.70
N LEU A 213 20.93 -0.42 -9.13
CA LEU A 213 19.74 -1.00 -9.77
C LEU A 213 18.63 0.03 -9.96
N ILE A 214 18.32 0.82 -8.92
CA ILE A 214 17.34 1.91 -9.00
C ILE A 214 17.72 2.89 -10.11
N LYS A 215 18.98 3.31 -10.18
CA LYS A 215 19.49 4.19 -11.24
C LYS A 215 19.35 3.57 -12.63
N THR A 216 19.66 2.29 -12.77
CA THR A 216 19.51 1.56 -14.03
C THR A 216 18.06 1.54 -14.48
N LEU A 217 17.14 1.20 -13.58
CA LEU A 217 15.70 1.19 -13.85
C LEU A 217 15.17 2.59 -14.17
N ALA A 218 15.63 3.61 -13.48
CA ALA A 218 15.30 5.01 -13.83
C ALA A 218 15.66 5.35 -15.29
N GLY A 219 16.77 4.81 -15.81
CA GLY A 219 17.14 4.92 -17.21
C GLY A 219 16.16 4.20 -18.15
N TYR A 220 15.80 2.93 -17.84
CA TYR A 220 14.82 2.17 -18.61
C TYR A 220 13.43 2.83 -18.60
N MET A 221 13.00 3.34 -17.46
CA MET A 221 11.72 4.01 -17.26
C MET A 221 11.71 5.47 -17.75
N LYS A 222 12.85 5.96 -18.24
CA LYS A 222 13.03 7.37 -18.67
C LYS A 222 12.56 8.37 -17.60
N THR A 223 12.86 8.08 -16.35
CA THR A 223 12.49 8.90 -15.20
C THR A 223 13.05 10.32 -15.36
N ASN A 224 12.19 11.31 -15.21
CA ASN A 224 12.57 12.70 -15.21
C ASN A 224 12.90 13.15 -13.78
N PRO A 225 14.08 13.72 -13.49
CA PRO A 225 14.44 14.15 -12.14
C PRO A 225 13.47 15.18 -11.52
N ASP A 226 12.85 16.01 -12.36
CA ASP A 226 11.96 17.08 -11.90
C ASP A 226 10.48 16.70 -11.87
N ARG A 227 10.11 15.60 -12.54
CA ARG A 227 8.70 15.21 -12.76
C ARG A 227 8.39 13.77 -12.42
N GLY A 228 9.38 12.95 -12.04
CA GLY A 228 9.16 11.52 -11.76
C GLY A 228 9.03 10.65 -13.02
N THR A 229 8.27 9.58 -12.94
CA THR A 229 8.12 8.57 -14.00
C THR A 229 6.66 8.45 -14.42
N TYR A 230 6.38 8.58 -15.72
CA TYR A 230 5.05 8.26 -16.26
C TYR A 230 4.78 6.76 -16.15
N ASP A 231 3.57 6.37 -15.78
CA ASP A 231 3.21 4.96 -15.58
C ASP A 231 3.41 4.10 -16.81
N SER A 232 3.10 4.64 -17.99
CA SER A 232 3.37 3.97 -19.26
C SER A 232 4.87 3.73 -19.50
N LEU A 233 5.72 4.63 -19.03
CA LEU A 233 7.17 4.49 -19.11
C LEU A 233 7.69 3.55 -18.02
N ALA A 234 7.07 3.50 -16.85
CA ALA A 234 7.38 2.52 -15.81
C ALA A 234 7.11 1.09 -16.32
N ALA A 235 5.93 0.86 -16.90
CA ALA A 235 5.56 -0.43 -17.46
C ALA A 235 6.50 -0.83 -18.62
N ALA A 236 6.70 0.06 -19.60
CA ALA A 236 7.59 -0.22 -20.74
C ALA A 236 9.06 -0.40 -20.32
N GLY A 237 9.49 0.32 -19.29
CA GLY A 237 10.83 0.21 -18.73
C GLY A 237 11.06 -1.14 -18.04
N LEU A 238 10.06 -1.63 -17.29
CA LEU A 238 10.09 -2.98 -16.71
C LEU A 238 10.13 -4.06 -17.80
N ASP A 239 9.24 -3.98 -18.81
CA ASP A 239 9.25 -4.91 -19.94
C ASP A 239 10.63 -4.98 -20.61
N SER A 240 11.22 -3.81 -20.89
CA SER A 240 12.53 -3.73 -21.54
C SER A 240 13.64 -4.28 -20.65
N TYR A 241 13.62 -3.95 -19.36
CA TYR A 241 14.59 -4.46 -18.41
C TYR A 241 14.55 -5.99 -18.32
N PHE A 242 13.36 -6.58 -18.17
CA PHE A 242 13.21 -8.02 -18.11
C PHE A 242 13.67 -8.71 -19.40
N ALA A 243 13.33 -8.14 -20.56
CA ALA A 243 13.76 -8.68 -21.87
C ALA A 243 15.29 -8.67 -22.02
N ASP A 244 15.94 -7.55 -21.68
CA ASP A 244 17.40 -7.41 -21.79
C ASP A 244 18.18 -8.28 -20.78
N HIS A 245 17.50 -8.72 -19.72
CA HIS A 245 18.09 -9.57 -18.67
C HIS A 245 17.59 -11.02 -18.70
N GLY A 246 17.25 -11.51 -19.89
CA GLY A 246 16.99 -12.93 -20.14
C GLY A 246 15.53 -13.39 -19.96
N CYS A 247 14.59 -12.47 -19.81
CA CYS A 247 13.16 -12.75 -19.70
C CYS A 247 12.33 -12.03 -20.79
N PRO A 248 12.58 -12.25 -22.08
CA PRO A 248 11.91 -11.52 -23.17
C PRO A 248 10.40 -11.81 -23.27
N GLU A 249 9.95 -12.92 -22.69
CA GLU A 249 8.55 -13.29 -22.61
C GLU A 249 7.78 -12.60 -21.47
N ALA A 250 8.49 -12.04 -20.49
CA ALA A 250 7.86 -11.30 -19.39
C ALA A 250 7.16 -10.05 -19.93
N LYS A 251 5.91 -9.85 -19.52
CA LYS A 251 5.11 -8.68 -19.89
C LYS A 251 4.46 -8.05 -18.68
N VAL A 252 4.52 -6.73 -18.62
CA VAL A 252 3.79 -5.95 -17.64
C VAL A 252 2.34 -5.85 -18.07
N THR A 253 1.46 -6.28 -17.20
CA THR A 253 0.00 -6.21 -17.38
C THR A 253 -0.58 -5.38 -16.24
N SER A 254 -1.69 -4.67 -16.49
CA SER A 254 -2.31 -3.80 -15.49
C SER A 254 -3.78 -4.15 -15.24
N SER A 255 -4.28 -3.84 -14.04
CA SER A 255 -5.69 -3.81 -13.69
C SER A 255 -5.95 -2.70 -12.67
N ASP A 256 -7.17 -2.15 -12.68
CA ASP A 256 -7.69 -1.18 -11.69
C ASP A 256 -8.64 -1.84 -10.67
N SER A 257 -8.80 -3.15 -10.74
CA SER A 257 -9.71 -3.91 -9.89
C SER A 257 -9.00 -4.45 -8.65
N PHE A 258 -9.46 -4.07 -7.47
CA PHE A 258 -8.96 -4.64 -6.21
C PHE A 258 -9.23 -6.15 -6.12
N SER A 259 -10.30 -6.67 -6.71
CA SER A 259 -10.53 -8.11 -6.80
C SER A 259 -9.44 -8.81 -7.62
N ASP A 260 -9.04 -8.23 -8.76
CA ASP A 260 -7.96 -8.78 -9.57
C ASP A 260 -6.61 -8.73 -8.83
N TYR A 261 -6.38 -7.66 -8.05
CA TYR A 261 -5.21 -7.55 -7.18
C TYR A 261 -5.16 -8.70 -6.16
N GLN A 262 -6.28 -8.97 -5.48
CA GLN A 262 -6.38 -10.07 -4.51
C GLN A 262 -6.16 -11.43 -5.20
N ASP A 263 -6.84 -11.65 -6.33
CA ASP A 263 -6.75 -12.90 -7.08
C ASP A 263 -5.32 -13.13 -7.60
N PHE A 264 -4.63 -12.09 -8.06
CA PHE A 264 -3.24 -12.20 -8.50
C PHE A 264 -2.31 -12.59 -7.35
N ILE A 265 -2.38 -11.88 -6.20
CA ILE A 265 -1.56 -12.21 -5.02
C ILE A 265 -1.79 -13.66 -4.57
N LEU A 266 -3.05 -14.10 -4.54
CA LEU A 266 -3.41 -15.46 -4.12
C LEU A 266 -2.93 -16.54 -5.09
N ALA A 267 -3.05 -16.28 -6.39
CA ALA A 267 -2.73 -17.29 -7.42
C ALA A 267 -1.24 -17.37 -7.73
N SER A 268 -0.54 -16.24 -7.71
CA SER A 268 0.86 -16.16 -8.15
C SER A 268 1.87 -16.16 -7.00
N GLU A 269 1.45 -15.75 -5.80
CA GLU A 269 2.35 -15.45 -4.68
C GLU A 269 3.49 -14.49 -5.08
N ASN A 270 3.18 -13.51 -5.94
CA ASN A 270 4.12 -12.50 -6.40
C ASN A 270 3.68 -11.10 -5.94
N PRO A 271 4.65 -10.22 -5.59
CA PRO A 271 4.34 -8.82 -5.34
C PRO A 271 4.00 -8.10 -6.65
N VAL A 272 3.35 -6.96 -6.50
CA VAL A 272 2.92 -6.13 -7.61
C VAL A 272 3.35 -4.68 -7.42
N TYR A 273 3.51 -3.96 -8.52
CA TYR A 273 3.63 -2.52 -8.51
C TYR A 273 2.24 -1.91 -8.36
N VAL A 274 2.02 -1.09 -7.36
CA VAL A 274 0.74 -0.40 -7.14
C VAL A 274 0.93 1.09 -7.33
N HIS A 275 0.04 1.71 -8.08
CA HIS A 275 -0.07 3.16 -8.19
C HIS A 275 -1.19 3.67 -7.28
N ILE A 276 -0.88 4.67 -6.50
CA ILE A 276 -1.79 5.47 -5.70
C ILE A 276 -1.52 6.94 -6.01
N ASP A 277 -2.46 7.83 -5.80
CA ASP A 277 -2.39 9.28 -6.06
C ASP A 277 -0.95 9.85 -6.14
N GLY A 278 -0.37 9.87 -7.36
CA GLY A 278 0.97 10.39 -7.66
C GLY A 278 2.15 9.60 -7.05
N HIS A 279 1.94 8.36 -6.58
CA HIS A 279 2.98 7.59 -5.93
C HIS A 279 2.91 6.09 -6.27
N ALA A 280 4.09 5.47 -6.39
CA ALA A 280 4.23 4.02 -6.58
C ALA A 280 4.66 3.34 -5.28
N ILE A 281 4.07 2.19 -4.98
CA ILE A 281 4.38 1.37 -3.80
C ILE A 281 4.41 -0.11 -4.19
N LEU A 282 5.10 -0.95 -3.41
CA LEU A 282 5.09 -2.38 -3.63
C LEU A 282 3.93 -3.04 -2.88
N GLY A 283 2.97 -3.60 -3.61
CA GLY A 283 1.89 -4.41 -3.05
C GLY A 283 2.38 -5.83 -2.76
N ILE A 284 2.23 -6.27 -1.52
CA ILE A 284 2.68 -7.59 -1.06
C ILE A 284 1.55 -8.45 -0.49
N GLY A 285 0.35 -7.91 -0.37
CA GLY A 285 -0.78 -8.62 0.20
C GLY A 285 -1.99 -7.73 0.43
N PHE A 286 -3.00 -8.27 1.09
CA PHE A 286 -4.22 -7.56 1.39
C PHE A 286 -4.78 -7.95 2.76
N ALA A 287 -5.61 -7.07 3.32
CA ALA A 287 -6.34 -7.31 4.55
C ALA A 287 -7.78 -6.80 4.45
N ALA A 288 -8.67 -7.48 5.15
CA ALA A 288 -10.03 -7.03 5.42
C ALA A 288 -10.16 -6.80 6.92
N ILE A 289 -10.48 -5.58 7.33
CA ILE A 289 -10.58 -5.21 8.74
C ILE A 289 -12.00 -4.70 9.02
N ARG A 290 -12.65 -5.29 10.01
CA ARG A 290 -14.00 -4.86 10.39
C ARG A 290 -13.95 -3.55 11.16
N GLY A 291 -14.72 -2.57 10.70
CA GLY A 291 -14.98 -1.32 11.40
C GLY A 291 -15.99 -1.46 12.54
N TYR A 292 -16.13 -0.38 13.32
CA TYR A 292 -17.06 -0.32 14.46
C TYR A 292 -18.52 -0.55 14.06
N ASN A 293 -18.94 -0.02 12.90
CA ASN A 293 -20.29 -0.15 12.33
C ASN A 293 -20.52 -1.47 11.58
N ASN A 294 -19.66 -2.46 11.78
CA ASN A 294 -19.65 -3.73 11.05
C ASN A 294 -19.33 -3.63 9.54
N SER A 295 -18.96 -2.47 9.02
CA SER A 295 -18.40 -2.37 7.67
C SER A 295 -17.08 -3.15 7.58
N ILE A 296 -16.77 -3.68 6.40
CA ILE A 296 -15.47 -4.26 6.10
C ILE A 296 -14.68 -3.22 5.30
N ASN A 297 -13.53 -2.85 5.83
CA ASN A 297 -12.57 -1.98 5.15
C ASN A 297 -11.47 -2.84 4.55
N ASN A 298 -11.26 -2.71 3.25
CA ASN A 298 -10.23 -3.44 2.52
C ASN A 298 -8.96 -2.60 2.44
N TYR A 299 -7.82 -3.26 2.63
CA TYR A 299 -6.50 -2.65 2.60
C TYR A 299 -5.56 -3.42 1.69
N MET A 300 -4.70 -2.73 0.99
CA MET A 300 -3.47 -3.28 0.43
C MET A 300 -2.42 -3.33 1.53
N ILE A 301 -1.67 -4.42 1.62
CA ILE A 301 -0.48 -4.49 2.48
C ILE A 301 0.71 -4.20 1.58
N THR A 302 1.53 -3.22 1.94
CA THR A 302 2.54 -2.65 1.05
C THR A 302 3.85 -2.37 1.76
N HIS A 303 4.95 -2.35 0.99
CA HIS A 303 6.19 -1.69 1.37
C HIS A 303 6.24 -0.30 0.74
N TYR A 304 6.54 0.69 1.56
CA TYR A 304 6.50 2.10 1.18
C TYR A 304 7.93 2.64 0.97
N ASP A 305 8.25 3.09 -0.24
CA ASP A 305 9.61 3.39 -0.66
C ASP A 305 10.11 4.81 -0.33
N TRP A 306 9.24 5.69 0.17
CA TRP A 306 9.61 7.07 0.55
C TRP A 306 9.98 7.23 2.02
N THR A 307 10.13 6.15 2.73
CA THR A 307 10.39 6.20 4.16
C THR A 307 11.57 5.30 4.52
N THR A 308 12.37 5.77 5.46
CA THR A 308 13.39 4.96 6.13
C THR A 308 12.81 4.15 7.31
N ARG A 309 11.48 4.02 7.36
CA ARG A 309 10.74 3.26 8.38
C ARG A 309 10.27 1.95 7.79
N PRO A 310 11.09 0.90 7.85
CA PRO A 310 10.70 -0.41 7.35
C PRO A 310 9.49 -0.94 8.11
N GLY A 311 8.64 -1.67 7.40
CA GLY A 311 7.45 -2.29 7.96
C GLY A 311 6.30 -2.40 6.95
N ASN A 312 5.24 -3.06 7.37
CA ASN A 312 4.05 -3.21 6.55
C ASN A 312 3.13 -1.99 6.71
N TYR A 313 2.77 -1.37 5.60
CA TYR A 313 1.77 -0.31 5.54
C TYR A 313 0.47 -0.90 5.01
N TYR A 314 -0.62 -0.63 5.70
CA TYR A 314 -1.96 -1.01 5.28
C TYR A 314 -2.63 0.23 4.69
N VAL A 315 -2.66 0.29 3.37
CA VAL A 315 -3.22 1.41 2.60
C VAL A 315 -4.63 1.05 2.18
N PRO A 316 -5.63 1.92 2.36
CA PRO A 316 -6.99 1.63 1.92
C PRO A 316 -7.04 1.23 0.45
N ALA A 317 -7.79 0.18 0.13
CA ALA A 317 -7.92 -0.29 -1.25
C ALA A 317 -8.56 0.76 -2.18
N SER A 318 -9.30 1.73 -1.61
CA SER A 318 -9.87 2.87 -2.34
C SER A 318 -8.83 3.90 -2.81
N GLU A 319 -7.60 3.82 -2.32
CA GLU A 319 -6.49 4.68 -2.76
C GLU A 319 -5.76 4.10 -3.98
N MET A 320 -6.09 2.86 -4.39
CA MET A 320 -5.48 2.23 -5.55
C MET A 320 -6.11 2.77 -6.84
N ASP A 321 -5.28 3.38 -7.68
CA ASP A 321 -5.68 3.78 -9.03
C ASP A 321 -5.60 2.58 -9.97
N PHE A 322 -4.48 1.86 -9.94
CA PHE A 322 -4.25 0.61 -10.66
C PHE A 322 -3.02 -0.11 -10.09
N PHE A 323 -2.78 -1.32 -10.58
CA PHE A 323 -1.56 -2.06 -10.28
C PHE A 323 -0.99 -2.70 -11.55
N PHE A 324 0.34 -2.89 -11.56
CA PHE A 324 1.03 -3.69 -12.57
C PHE A 324 1.46 -5.01 -11.96
N TYR A 325 1.36 -6.05 -12.75
CA TYR A 325 1.90 -7.37 -12.45
C TYR A 325 2.59 -7.94 -13.68
N ILE A 326 3.50 -8.87 -13.44
CA ILE A 326 4.31 -9.45 -14.50
C ILE A 326 3.72 -10.79 -14.89
N THR A 327 3.39 -10.93 -16.17
CA THR A 327 2.90 -12.17 -16.79
C THR A 327 3.96 -12.74 -17.71
N LYS A 328 3.78 -14.00 -18.08
CA LYS A 328 4.59 -14.72 -19.04
C LYS A 328 3.74 -15.05 -20.27
#